data_e7178b44d28840a604ab76e4366b3a72
#
_entry.id   e7178b44d28840a604ab76e4366b3a72
#
_cell.length_a   1.000
_cell.length_b   1.000
_cell.length_c   1.000
_cell.angle_alpha   90.00
_cell.angle_beta   90.00
_cell.angle_gamma   90.00
#
_symmetry.space_group_name_H-M   'P 1'
#
loop_
_entity.id
_entity.type
_entity.pdbx_description
1 polymer ?
#
loop_
_entity_poly.entity_id
_entity_poly.type
_entity_poly.pdbx_seq_one_letter_code
_entity_poly.pdbx_strand_id
1 'polypeptide(L)'
;MFLAAALLAACGGTPAPLTHEAYIWQRQWTPALRGSVAASRDFVAAWRVLAAQASRDGRVQVFTADNGALAAAGRPVIPVVRIDGRLARFDATALRAQVVGVLTRWPGAAAIEIDYDCPTARLPAYAAFLRELKPALGGTRLSITALPTWAGSADLDALLAIADESVLQVHAVQAPQAGLFDPAIAASWVSAYATHTHRPFRIALPTYGSRVSWNDDGTLLAVESETAALAAGASASELYASPDAVMAFVQGLEAHRPEGLAGIVWFRLPTPDDTRAWSLATWRGVVTGHLDRAPLRTRLRDAGQGASDVLVENPAATDAAAPSRVALPPGCMLADGIDGYRLAPGTQPLTLVAGQARPLAAHATRAVGWARCPPGTPTTLTLQGTPVS
;
A
#
# COMPACT_ATOMS: atom_id res chain seq x y z
N MET A 1 -21.12 7.12 62.41
CA MET A 1 -21.55 6.71 61.05
C MET A 1 -20.52 7.25 60.11
N PHE A 2 -19.49 6.44 59.81
CA PHE A 2 -18.41 6.81 58.87
C PHE A 2 -18.72 6.25 57.49
N LEU A 3 -18.95 7.11 56.52
CA LEU A 3 -19.06 6.73 55.11
C LEU A 3 -17.60 6.50 54.57
N ALA A 4 -17.28 5.28 54.26
CA ALA A 4 -16.10 4.95 53.50
C ALA A 4 -16.38 5.16 52.03
N ALA A 5 -15.76 6.20 51.41
CA ALA A 5 -15.76 6.40 49.97
C ALA A 5 -14.76 5.42 49.34
N ALA A 6 -15.24 4.40 48.64
CA ALA A 6 -14.42 3.53 47.83
C ALA A 6 -14.00 4.28 46.54
N LEU A 7 -12.75 4.70 46.45
CA LEU A 7 -12.10 5.15 45.23
C LEU A 7 -11.89 3.95 44.30
N LEU A 8 -12.75 3.81 43.30
CA LEU A 8 -12.48 2.91 42.15
C LEU A 8 -11.34 3.52 41.33
N ALA A 9 -10.14 3.07 41.60
CA ALA A 9 -9.00 3.31 40.71
C ALA A 9 -9.26 2.53 39.41
N ALA A 10 -9.71 3.22 38.35
CA ALA A 10 -9.71 2.69 37.01
C ALA A 10 -8.25 2.48 36.60
N CYS A 11 -7.79 1.23 36.64
CA CYS A 11 -6.50 0.83 36.03
C CYS A 11 -6.62 1.03 34.51
N GLY A 12 -6.33 2.24 34.06
CA GLY A 12 -6.10 2.52 32.63
C GLY A 12 -4.79 1.92 32.18
N GLY A 13 -4.78 0.61 31.92
CA GLY A 13 -3.64 -0.02 31.24
C GLY A 13 -3.48 0.61 29.86
N THR A 14 -2.26 0.96 29.48
CA THR A 14 -1.97 1.41 28.12
C THR A 14 -2.47 0.36 27.13
N PRO A 15 -3.31 0.71 26.15
CA PRO A 15 -3.80 -0.25 25.16
C PRO A 15 -2.62 -0.97 24.50
N ALA A 16 -2.74 -2.29 24.29
CA ALA A 16 -1.73 -3.04 23.56
C ALA A 16 -1.49 -2.39 22.19
N PRO A 17 -0.26 -2.35 21.65
CA PRO A 17 0.01 -1.80 20.32
C PRO A 17 -0.89 -2.42 19.25
N LEU A 18 -1.16 -1.65 18.18
CA LEU A 18 -1.87 -2.19 17.01
C LEU A 18 -1.08 -3.35 16.41
N THR A 19 -1.76 -4.43 16.09
CA THR A 19 -1.12 -5.55 15.40
C THR A 19 -0.96 -5.24 13.92
N HIS A 20 0.13 -5.71 13.30
CA HIS A 20 0.42 -5.52 11.88
C HIS A 20 0.31 -6.85 11.14
N GLU A 21 -0.55 -6.90 10.14
CA GLU A 21 -0.69 -8.02 9.22
C GLU A 21 -0.31 -7.56 7.81
N ALA A 22 -0.12 -8.49 6.87
CA ALA A 22 0.21 -8.10 5.50
C ALA A 22 -0.48 -8.99 4.47
N TYR A 23 -0.92 -8.37 3.38
CA TYR A 23 -1.39 -9.08 2.20
C TYR A 23 -0.20 -9.59 1.37
N ILE A 24 -0.24 -10.87 1.03
CA ILE A 24 0.57 -11.48 -0.03
C ILE A 24 -0.35 -11.57 -1.25
N TRP A 25 -0.19 -10.60 -2.16
CA TRP A 25 -1.07 -10.43 -3.32
C TRP A 25 -0.46 -10.97 -4.61
N GLN A 26 0.83 -11.33 -4.55
CA GLN A 26 1.58 -11.88 -5.66
C GLN A 26 1.05 -13.27 -6.03
N ARG A 27 0.76 -13.46 -7.32
CA ARG A 27 0.24 -14.72 -7.87
C ARG A 27 1.31 -15.79 -8.07
N GLN A 28 2.58 -15.39 -8.08
CA GLN A 28 3.74 -16.27 -8.22
C GLN A 28 4.66 -16.13 -7.03
N TRP A 29 5.10 -17.26 -6.49
CA TRP A 29 6.02 -17.32 -5.37
C TRP A 29 7.47 -17.32 -5.84
N THR A 30 8.02 -16.12 -6.08
CA THR A 30 9.41 -15.92 -6.46
C THR A 30 10.36 -16.09 -5.26
N PRO A 31 11.67 -16.27 -5.48
CA PRO A 31 12.67 -16.21 -4.39
C PRO A 31 12.63 -14.89 -3.62
N ALA A 32 12.37 -13.76 -4.30
CA ALA A 32 12.23 -12.46 -3.68
C ALA A 32 11.02 -12.40 -2.72
N LEU A 33 9.86 -12.95 -3.11
CA LEU A 33 8.70 -13.04 -2.23
C LEU A 33 8.98 -13.89 -0.99
N ARG A 34 9.60 -15.07 -1.16
CA ARG A 34 10.00 -15.93 -0.02
C ARG A 34 10.95 -15.19 0.92
N GLY A 35 11.93 -14.49 0.37
CA GLY A 35 12.85 -13.64 1.13
C GLY A 35 12.13 -12.55 1.92
N SER A 36 11.15 -11.88 1.31
CA SER A 36 10.35 -10.85 1.97
C SER A 36 9.49 -11.41 3.11
N VAL A 37 8.86 -12.57 2.94
CA VAL A 37 8.11 -13.26 4.01
C VAL A 37 9.04 -13.61 5.17
N ALA A 38 10.20 -14.20 4.90
CA ALA A 38 11.17 -14.56 5.93
C ALA A 38 11.71 -13.34 6.70
N ALA A 39 12.00 -12.24 5.98
CA ALA A 39 12.60 -11.03 6.55
C ALA A 39 11.62 -10.18 7.37
N SER A 40 10.30 -10.37 7.22
CA SER A 40 9.29 -9.58 7.92
C SER A 40 8.49 -10.36 8.98
N ARG A 41 8.77 -11.65 9.16
CA ARG A 41 8.05 -12.54 10.10
C ARG A 41 8.07 -12.09 11.56
N ASP A 42 9.06 -11.31 11.98
CA ASP A 42 9.25 -10.86 13.36
C ASP A 42 8.29 -9.74 13.76
N PHE A 43 7.81 -8.93 12.80
CA PHE A 43 6.89 -7.82 13.06
C PHE A 43 5.50 -7.99 12.40
N VAL A 44 5.29 -9.04 11.60
CA VAL A 44 3.99 -9.38 11.00
C VAL A 44 3.27 -10.41 11.88
N ALA A 45 2.04 -10.10 12.27
CA ALA A 45 1.23 -10.95 13.14
C ALA A 45 0.50 -12.06 12.37
N ALA A 46 0.11 -11.83 11.12
CA ALA A 46 -0.54 -12.81 10.25
C ALA A 46 -0.36 -12.47 8.77
N TRP A 47 -0.48 -13.47 7.91
CA TRP A 47 -0.42 -13.34 6.44
C TRP A 47 -1.83 -13.49 5.86
N ARG A 48 -2.26 -12.51 5.05
CA ARG A 48 -3.47 -12.57 4.24
C ARG A 48 -3.07 -12.89 2.80
N VAL A 49 -3.31 -14.12 2.36
CA VAL A 49 -2.74 -14.66 1.13
C VAL A 49 -3.81 -14.77 0.06
N LEU A 50 -3.61 -14.15 -1.09
CA LEU A 50 -4.50 -14.29 -2.24
C LEU A 50 -4.56 -15.77 -2.67
N ALA A 51 -5.65 -16.45 -2.34
CA ALA A 51 -5.87 -17.87 -2.59
C ALA A 51 -6.68 -18.13 -3.85
N ALA A 52 -7.63 -17.24 -4.16
CA ALA A 52 -8.44 -17.35 -5.38
C ALA A 52 -8.97 -15.98 -5.80
N GLN A 53 -9.33 -15.88 -7.08
CA GLN A 53 -9.98 -14.70 -7.65
C GLN A 53 -11.11 -15.11 -8.58
N ALA A 54 -12.33 -14.61 -8.32
CA ALA A 54 -13.44 -14.65 -9.27
C ALA A 54 -13.35 -13.40 -10.18
N SER A 55 -13.10 -13.61 -11.46
CA SER A 55 -12.99 -12.58 -12.48
C SER A 55 -14.38 -12.06 -12.88
N ARG A 56 -14.41 -10.94 -13.62
CA ARG A 56 -15.66 -10.30 -14.08
C ARG A 56 -16.62 -11.23 -14.79
N ASP A 57 -16.13 -12.22 -15.53
CA ASP A 57 -16.90 -13.24 -16.24
C ASP A 57 -17.35 -14.42 -15.34
N GLY A 58 -17.05 -14.37 -14.04
CA GLY A 58 -17.38 -15.43 -13.08
C GLY A 58 -16.41 -16.60 -13.02
N ARG A 59 -15.36 -16.61 -13.85
CA ARG A 59 -14.33 -17.65 -13.75
C ARG A 59 -13.54 -17.48 -12.46
N VAL A 60 -13.33 -18.58 -11.75
CA VAL A 60 -12.52 -18.60 -10.54
C VAL A 60 -11.15 -19.20 -10.85
N GLN A 61 -10.13 -18.38 -10.63
CA GLN A 61 -8.73 -18.81 -10.67
C GLN A 61 -8.24 -19.04 -9.24
N VAL A 62 -7.66 -20.21 -8.98
CA VAL A 62 -7.05 -20.56 -7.70
C VAL A 62 -5.54 -20.41 -7.83
N PHE A 63 -4.90 -19.81 -6.83
CA PHE A 63 -3.46 -19.62 -6.79
C PHE A 63 -2.81 -20.59 -5.82
N THR A 64 -1.63 -21.07 -6.18
CA THR A 64 -0.83 -21.96 -5.33
C THR A 64 0.11 -21.14 -4.48
N ALA A 65 0.00 -21.29 -3.16
CA ALA A 65 0.93 -20.68 -2.22
C ALA A 65 2.12 -21.58 -1.92
N ASP A 66 3.22 -21.00 -1.48
CA ASP A 66 4.36 -21.74 -0.93
C ASP A 66 4.10 -22.03 0.55
N ASN A 67 3.45 -23.16 0.82
CA ASN A 67 3.12 -23.59 2.18
C ASN A 67 4.37 -23.81 3.04
N GLY A 68 5.51 -24.17 2.44
CA GLY A 68 6.78 -24.33 3.13
C GLY A 68 7.31 -23.01 3.67
N ALA A 69 7.29 -21.95 2.84
CA ALA A 69 7.70 -20.62 3.24
C ALA A 69 6.77 -20.02 4.32
N LEU A 70 5.45 -20.21 4.19
CA LEU A 70 4.47 -19.77 5.18
C LEU A 70 4.62 -20.49 6.50
N ALA A 71 4.80 -21.81 6.49
CA ALA A 71 5.03 -22.61 7.70
C ALA A 71 6.34 -22.21 8.40
N ALA A 72 7.41 -21.98 7.64
CA ALA A 72 8.70 -21.50 8.18
C ALA A 72 8.60 -20.09 8.78
N ALA A 73 7.69 -19.26 8.30
CA ALA A 73 7.42 -17.96 8.90
C ALA A 73 6.70 -18.06 10.27
N GLY A 74 6.00 -19.16 10.53
CA GLY A 74 5.40 -19.48 11.84
C GLY A 74 4.29 -18.50 12.27
N ARG A 75 3.57 -17.91 11.31
CA ARG A 75 2.48 -16.96 11.58
C ARG A 75 1.15 -17.52 11.06
N PRO A 76 0.03 -17.15 11.69
CA PRO A 76 -1.30 -17.47 11.19
C PRO A 76 -1.46 -17.06 9.73
N VAL A 77 -2.20 -17.86 8.96
CA VAL A 77 -2.50 -17.59 7.56
C VAL A 77 -4.01 -17.47 7.37
N ILE A 78 -4.40 -16.47 6.60
CA ILE A 78 -5.77 -16.15 6.24
C ILE A 78 -5.85 -16.17 4.71
N PRO A 79 -6.40 -17.23 4.08
CA PRO A 79 -6.63 -17.23 2.65
C PRO A 79 -7.66 -16.15 2.27
N VAL A 80 -7.37 -15.42 1.20
CA VAL A 80 -8.23 -14.36 0.66
C VAL A 80 -8.84 -14.82 -0.65
N VAL A 81 -10.15 -14.71 -0.76
CA VAL A 81 -10.89 -14.93 -2.00
C VAL A 81 -11.37 -13.59 -2.53
N ARG A 82 -10.74 -13.14 -3.61
CA ARG A 82 -11.14 -11.91 -4.28
C ARG A 82 -12.31 -12.14 -5.22
N ILE A 83 -13.30 -11.26 -5.17
CA ILE A 83 -14.43 -11.22 -6.09
C ILE A 83 -14.39 -9.88 -6.83
N ASP A 84 -14.36 -9.89 -8.16
CA ASP A 84 -14.36 -8.65 -8.95
C ASP A 84 -15.65 -7.84 -8.67
N GLY A 85 -15.51 -6.58 -8.27
CA GLY A 85 -16.64 -5.69 -7.95
C GLY A 85 -17.60 -5.46 -9.14
N ARG A 86 -17.12 -5.70 -10.37
CA ARG A 86 -17.90 -5.62 -11.62
C ARG A 86 -18.34 -6.98 -12.12
N LEU A 87 -18.45 -7.98 -11.23
CA LEU A 87 -18.92 -9.32 -11.60
C LEU A 87 -20.23 -9.23 -12.38
N ALA A 88 -20.28 -9.81 -13.59
CA ALA A 88 -21.40 -9.69 -14.49
C ALA A 88 -22.67 -10.35 -13.93
N ARG A 89 -22.51 -11.50 -13.25
CA ARG A 89 -23.57 -12.24 -12.57
C ARG A 89 -23.08 -12.70 -11.19
N PHE A 90 -23.81 -12.32 -10.16
CA PHE A 90 -23.51 -12.75 -8.79
C PHE A 90 -24.25 -14.08 -8.51
N ASP A 91 -23.56 -15.21 -8.73
CA ASP A 91 -24.07 -16.54 -8.42
C ASP A 91 -23.60 -16.95 -7.03
N ALA A 92 -24.42 -16.65 -6.02
CA ALA A 92 -24.09 -16.88 -4.61
C ALA A 92 -23.81 -18.36 -4.31
N THR A 93 -24.54 -19.28 -4.95
CA THR A 93 -24.36 -20.73 -4.72
C THR A 93 -23.02 -21.22 -5.26
N ALA A 94 -22.69 -20.84 -6.50
CA ALA A 94 -21.41 -21.19 -7.10
C ALA A 94 -20.23 -20.57 -6.33
N LEU A 95 -20.33 -19.27 -5.96
CA LEU A 95 -19.29 -18.58 -5.19
C LEU A 95 -19.09 -19.22 -3.81
N ARG A 96 -20.17 -19.59 -3.10
CA ARG A 96 -20.08 -20.28 -1.81
C ARG A 96 -19.34 -21.62 -1.94
N ALA A 97 -19.69 -22.43 -2.93
CA ALA A 97 -19.01 -23.70 -3.17
C ALA A 97 -17.51 -23.50 -3.46
N GLN A 98 -17.16 -22.45 -4.22
CA GLN A 98 -15.77 -22.12 -4.51
C GLN A 98 -15.01 -21.67 -3.25
N VAL A 99 -15.59 -20.82 -2.42
CA VAL A 99 -14.96 -20.35 -1.16
C VAL A 99 -14.71 -21.52 -0.23
N VAL A 100 -15.69 -22.41 -0.03
CA VAL A 100 -15.52 -23.64 0.78
C VAL A 100 -14.44 -24.53 0.17
N GLY A 101 -14.42 -24.70 -1.16
CA GLY A 101 -13.38 -25.45 -1.86
C GLY A 101 -11.97 -24.84 -1.75
N VAL A 102 -11.87 -23.52 -1.62
CA VAL A 102 -10.59 -22.87 -1.29
C VAL A 102 -10.19 -23.21 0.14
N LEU A 103 -11.09 -23.05 1.11
CA LEU A 103 -10.80 -23.29 2.52
C LEU A 103 -10.30 -24.72 2.79
N THR A 104 -10.82 -25.74 2.09
CA THR A 104 -10.35 -27.13 2.22
C THR A 104 -8.88 -27.32 1.84
N ARG A 105 -8.30 -26.41 1.05
CA ARG A 105 -6.87 -26.42 0.67
C ARG A 105 -5.97 -25.71 1.68
N TRP A 106 -6.57 -25.10 2.71
CA TRP A 106 -5.87 -24.34 3.74
C TRP A 106 -6.20 -24.88 5.13
N PRO A 107 -5.82 -26.14 5.43
CA PRO A 107 -6.08 -26.72 6.73
C PRO A 107 -5.37 -25.91 7.83
N GLY A 108 -6.12 -25.59 8.88
CA GLY A 108 -5.60 -24.75 9.99
C GLY A 108 -5.59 -23.25 9.71
N ALA A 109 -6.26 -22.77 8.66
CA ALA A 109 -6.44 -21.34 8.43
C ALA A 109 -7.13 -20.68 9.64
N ALA A 110 -6.58 -19.56 10.13
CA ALA A 110 -7.13 -18.82 11.27
C ALA A 110 -8.48 -18.16 10.96
N ALA A 111 -8.68 -17.79 9.71
CA ALA A 111 -9.90 -17.22 9.15
C ALA A 111 -9.89 -17.42 7.63
N ILE A 112 -10.99 -17.09 6.95
CA ILE A 112 -11.03 -16.85 5.53
C ILE A 112 -11.53 -15.42 5.27
N GLU A 113 -10.96 -14.74 4.29
CA GLU A 113 -11.36 -13.39 3.93
C GLU A 113 -12.02 -13.34 2.56
N ILE A 114 -13.12 -12.59 2.46
CA ILE A 114 -13.77 -12.25 1.19
C ILE A 114 -13.46 -10.80 0.85
N ASP A 115 -12.71 -10.61 -0.22
CA ASP A 115 -12.39 -9.31 -0.79
C ASP A 115 -13.33 -9.02 -1.98
N TYR A 116 -14.41 -8.29 -1.70
CA TYR A 116 -15.41 -7.96 -2.70
C TYR A 116 -15.67 -6.46 -2.77
N ASP A 117 -14.99 -5.79 -3.69
CA ASP A 117 -15.10 -4.35 -3.94
C ASP A 117 -16.41 -3.99 -4.68
N CYS A 118 -17.55 -4.35 -4.11
CA CYS A 118 -18.84 -4.17 -4.78
C CYS A 118 -19.37 -2.72 -4.67
N PRO A 119 -20.18 -2.28 -5.65
CA PRO A 119 -20.94 -1.05 -5.52
C PRO A 119 -21.88 -1.09 -4.30
N THR A 120 -22.09 0.05 -3.65
CA THR A 120 -22.96 0.18 -2.46
C THR A 120 -24.34 -0.44 -2.65
N ALA A 121 -24.93 -0.30 -3.83
CA ALA A 121 -26.24 -0.91 -4.16
C ALA A 121 -26.27 -2.45 -4.09
N ARG A 122 -25.11 -3.12 -4.04
CA ARG A 122 -25.01 -4.59 -3.91
C ARG A 122 -24.85 -5.08 -2.47
N LEU A 123 -24.75 -4.20 -1.48
CA LEU A 123 -24.58 -4.60 -0.08
C LEU A 123 -25.67 -5.56 0.43
N PRO A 124 -26.98 -5.40 0.10
CA PRO A 124 -27.99 -6.38 0.51
C PRO A 124 -27.73 -7.78 -0.04
N ALA A 125 -27.34 -7.89 -1.32
CA ALA A 125 -27.03 -9.17 -1.95
C ALA A 125 -25.74 -9.79 -1.38
N TYR A 126 -24.76 -8.96 -1.07
CA TYR A 126 -23.52 -9.38 -0.41
C TYR A 126 -23.80 -9.90 1.01
N ALA A 127 -24.62 -9.18 1.79
CA ALA A 127 -25.03 -9.64 3.11
C ALA A 127 -25.80 -10.98 3.07
N ALA A 128 -26.69 -11.17 2.08
CA ALA A 128 -27.38 -12.45 1.88
C ALA A 128 -26.38 -13.59 1.61
N PHE A 129 -25.42 -13.36 0.71
CA PHE A 129 -24.34 -14.32 0.43
C PHE A 129 -23.53 -14.68 1.69
N LEU A 130 -23.11 -13.69 2.48
CA LEU A 130 -22.32 -13.95 3.70
C LEU A 130 -23.11 -14.71 4.77
N ARG A 131 -24.45 -14.47 4.90
CA ARG A 131 -25.30 -15.24 5.83
C ARG A 131 -25.36 -16.72 5.44
N GLU A 132 -25.35 -17.03 4.15
CA GLU A 132 -25.30 -18.41 3.67
C GLU A 132 -23.90 -19.02 3.75
N LEU A 133 -22.86 -18.20 3.53
CA LEU A 133 -21.47 -18.66 3.56
C LEU A 133 -21.03 -19.00 4.97
N LYS A 134 -21.29 -18.13 5.96
CA LYS A 134 -20.74 -18.26 7.32
C LYS A 134 -20.98 -19.64 7.97
N PRO A 135 -22.19 -20.22 7.97
CA PRO A 135 -22.40 -21.56 8.52
C PRO A 135 -21.66 -22.67 7.75
N ALA A 136 -21.40 -22.45 6.44
CA ALA A 136 -20.68 -23.42 5.61
C ALA A 136 -19.16 -23.45 5.87
N LEU A 137 -18.61 -22.49 6.63
CA LEU A 137 -17.19 -22.41 6.97
C LEU A 137 -16.77 -23.32 8.14
N GLY A 138 -17.71 -24.09 8.72
CA GLY A 138 -17.37 -25.08 9.77
C GLY A 138 -16.73 -24.49 11.03
N GLY A 139 -17.08 -23.24 11.39
CA GLY A 139 -16.50 -22.53 12.55
C GLY A 139 -15.25 -21.71 12.25
N THR A 140 -14.70 -21.78 11.03
CA THR A 140 -13.62 -20.86 10.61
C THR A 140 -14.14 -19.42 10.60
N ARG A 141 -13.36 -18.49 11.16
CA ARG A 141 -13.73 -17.08 11.22
C ARG A 141 -13.85 -16.47 9.82
N LEU A 142 -14.83 -15.58 9.65
CA LEU A 142 -15.07 -14.86 8.41
C LEU A 142 -14.58 -13.41 8.55
N SER A 143 -13.61 -13.03 7.71
CA SER A 143 -13.18 -11.65 7.50
C SER A 143 -13.74 -11.14 6.17
N ILE A 144 -13.98 -9.84 6.06
CA ILE A 144 -14.35 -9.18 4.79
C ILE A 144 -13.54 -7.90 4.61
N THR A 145 -13.24 -7.52 3.38
CA THR A 145 -12.83 -6.15 3.07
C THR A 145 -14.03 -5.22 3.02
N ALA A 146 -13.83 -3.95 3.30
CA ALA A 146 -14.86 -2.92 3.26
C ALA A 146 -14.32 -1.66 2.58
N LEU A 147 -15.19 -0.95 1.88
CA LEU A 147 -14.87 0.29 1.18
C LEU A 147 -15.41 1.51 1.95
N PRO A 148 -14.67 2.63 1.98
CA PRO A 148 -15.16 3.88 2.59
C PRO A 148 -16.47 4.38 1.99
N THR A 149 -16.72 4.10 0.71
CA THR A 149 -17.95 4.47 0.00
C THR A 149 -19.21 3.83 0.58
N TRP A 150 -19.07 2.78 1.38
CA TRP A 150 -20.22 2.09 2.00
C TRP A 150 -20.73 2.80 3.26
N ALA A 151 -19.94 3.69 3.87
CA ALA A 151 -20.28 4.36 5.13
C ALA A 151 -21.60 5.15 5.09
N GLY A 152 -22.06 5.59 3.92
CA GLY A 152 -23.37 6.25 3.78
C GLY A 152 -24.55 5.29 3.58
N SER A 153 -24.35 3.97 3.59
CA SER A 153 -25.41 2.99 3.35
C SER A 153 -26.06 2.51 4.64
N ALA A 154 -27.39 2.49 4.66
CA ALA A 154 -28.14 1.88 5.76
C ALA A 154 -27.94 0.35 5.87
N ASP A 155 -27.39 -0.29 4.85
CA ASP A 155 -27.15 -1.75 4.81
C ASP A 155 -25.80 -2.14 5.43
N LEU A 156 -24.92 -1.18 5.72
CA LEU A 156 -23.55 -1.45 6.17
C LEU A 156 -23.53 -2.17 7.53
N ASP A 157 -24.28 -1.70 8.51
CA ASP A 157 -24.32 -2.29 9.87
C ASP A 157 -24.76 -3.75 9.82
N ALA A 158 -25.80 -4.04 9.00
CA ALA A 158 -26.30 -5.39 8.83
C ALA A 158 -25.29 -6.32 8.13
N LEU A 159 -24.48 -5.80 7.21
CA LEU A 159 -23.38 -6.52 6.57
C LEU A 159 -22.27 -6.83 7.59
N LEU A 160 -21.81 -5.82 8.32
CA LEU A 160 -20.69 -5.94 9.28
C LEU A 160 -21.03 -6.86 10.45
N ALA A 161 -22.29 -6.91 10.87
CA ALA A 161 -22.74 -7.81 11.94
C ALA A 161 -22.55 -9.31 11.60
N ILE A 162 -22.51 -9.67 10.31
CA ILE A 162 -22.34 -11.07 9.86
C ILE A 162 -20.87 -11.51 9.99
N ALA A 163 -19.92 -10.67 9.61
CA ALA A 163 -18.49 -10.98 9.67
C ALA A 163 -17.98 -11.01 11.11
N ASP A 164 -16.91 -11.76 11.35
CA ASP A 164 -16.22 -11.79 12.65
C ASP A 164 -15.18 -10.67 12.75
N GLU A 165 -14.70 -10.18 11.60
CA GLU A 165 -13.76 -9.07 11.45
C GLU A 165 -13.96 -8.43 10.08
N SER A 166 -13.63 -7.16 9.96
CA SER A 166 -13.58 -6.47 8.67
C SER A 166 -12.27 -5.68 8.49
N VAL A 167 -11.90 -5.43 7.23
CA VAL A 167 -10.72 -4.63 6.87
C VAL A 167 -11.15 -3.47 6.00
N LEU A 168 -11.14 -2.26 6.56
CA LEU A 168 -11.47 -1.04 5.82
C LEU A 168 -10.28 -0.63 4.93
N GLN A 169 -10.49 -0.53 3.63
CA GLN A 169 -9.48 -0.07 2.68
C GLN A 169 -9.41 1.47 2.70
N VAL A 170 -8.39 2.05 3.32
CA VAL A 170 -8.22 3.52 3.39
C VAL A 170 -7.18 4.06 2.39
N HIS A 171 -6.73 3.22 1.46
CA HIS A 171 -5.82 3.55 0.37
C HIS A 171 -6.49 3.50 -1.01
N ALA A 172 -7.80 3.55 -1.06
CA ALA A 172 -8.53 3.49 -2.31
C ALA A 172 -8.29 4.75 -3.14
N VAL A 173 -7.90 4.57 -4.39
CA VAL A 173 -7.78 5.66 -5.37
C VAL A 173 -9.18 6.03 -5.85
N GLN A 174 -9.92 6.79 -5.08
CA GLN A 174 -11.21 7.34 -5.49
C GLN A 174 -11.05 8.57 -6.40
N ALA A 175 -9.96 9.31 -6.19
CA ALA A 175 -9.55 10.43 -7.01
C ALA A 175 -8.03 10.33 -7.20
N PRO A 176 -7.54 9.81 -8.33
CA PRO A 176 -6.11 9.66 -8.57
C PRO A 176 -5.30 10.95 -8.45
N GLN A 177 -5.96 12.10 -8.67
CA GLN A 177 -5.35 13.43 -8.49
C GLN A 177 -5.03 13.75 -7.01
N ALA A 178 -5.75 13.13 -6.07
CA ALA A 178 -5.52 13.28 -4.63
C ALA A 178 -4.39 12.39 -4.09
N GLY A 179 -3.78 11.57 -4.95
CA GLY A 179 -2.73 10.63 -4.56
C GLY A 179 -3.27 9.27 -4.13
N LEU A 180 -2.35 8.41 -3.68
CA LEU A 180 -2.67 7.04 -3.27
C LEU A 180 -3.14 6.96 -1.80
N PHE A 181 -2.74 7.91 -0.98
CA PHE A 181 -3.07 7.97 0.43
C PHE A 181 -3.07 9.42 0.93
N ASP A 182 -4.20 9.83 1.52
CA ASP A 182 -4.36 11.11 2.21
C ASP A 182 -4.72 10.84 3.68
N PRO A 183 -3.86 11.24 4.65
CA PRO A 183 -4.08 10.97 6.07
C PRO A 183 -5.37 11.58 6.63
N ALA A 184 -5.75 12.78 6.16
CA ALA A 184 -6.94 13.46 6.66
C ALA A 184 -8.23 12.77 6.17
N ILE A 185 -8.25 12.39 4.90
CA ILE A 185 -9.36 11.63 4.31
C ILE A 185 -9.44 10.26 4.99
N ALA A 186 -8.32 9.56 5.14
CA ALA A 186 -8.27 8.27 5.82
C ALA A 186 -8.78 8.34 7.25
N ALA A 187 -8.40 9.38 8.03
CA ALA A 187 -8.88 9.58 9.38
C ALA A 187 -10.41 9.77 9.43
N SER A 188 -10.95 10.55 8.49
CA SER A 188 -12.40 10.76 8.40
C SER A 188 -13.16 9.46 8.12
N TRP A 189 -12.65 8.63 7.21
CA TRP A 189 -13.23 7.33 6.88
C TRP A 189 -13.17 6.35 8.04
N VAL A 190 -12.03 6.28 8.75
CA VAL A 190 -11.87 5.42 9.92
C VAL A 190 -12.84 5.82 11.02
N SER A 191 -12.97 7.14 11.31
CA SER A 191 -13.89 7.65 12.31
C SER A 191 -15.35 7.35 11.96
N ALA A 192 -15.75 7.58 10.70
CA ALA A 192 -17.10 7.26 10.24
C ALA A 192 -17.36 5.74 10.31
N TYR A 193 -16.42 4.92 9.85
CA TYR A 193 -16.57 3.46 9.83
C TYR A 193 -16.70 2.87 11.24
N ALA A 194 -15.95 3.38 12.21
CA ALA A 194 -16.01 2.91 13.60
C ALA A 194 -17.40 3.04 14.23
N THR A 195 -18.26 3.94 13.73
CA THR A 195 -19.64 4.08 14.22
C THR A 195 -20.59 3.00 13.70
N HIS A 196 -20.19 2.26 12.65
CA HIS A 196 -21.01 1.24 11.99
C HIS A 196 -20.74 -0.19 12.48
N THR A 197 -19.65 -0.42 13.21
CA THR A 197 -19.28 -1.79 13.59
C THR A 197 -19.11 -1.94 15.10
N HIS A 198 -19.67 -3.03 15.65
CA HIS A 198 -19.42 -3.51 17.01
C HIS A 198 -18.47 -4.73 17.00
N ARG A 199 -17.96 -5.11 15.83
CA ARG A 199 -16.97 -6.16 15.66
C ARG A 199 -15.59 -5.55 15.51
N PRO A 200 -14.52 -6.30 15.84
CA PRO A 200 -13.17 -5.85 15.55
C PRO A 200 -13.01 -5.52 14.06
N PHE A 201 -12.34 -4.41 13.78
CA PHE A 201 -11.96 -4.07 12.41
C PHE A 201 -10.49 -3.69 12.33
N ARG A 202 -9.95 -3.79 11.12
CA ARG A 202 -8.61 -3.35 10.76
C ARG A 202 -8.71 -2.32 9.66
N ILE A 203 -7.61 -1.63 9.41
CA ILE A 203 -7.49 -0.76 8.23
C ILE A 203 -6.40 -1.29 7.30
N ALA A 204 -6.63 -1.22 6.00
CA ALA A 204 -5.61 -1.54 5.01
C ALA A 204 -4.88 -0.25 4.60
N LEU A 205 -3.54 -0.25 4.77
CA LEU A 205 -2.64 0.85 4.41
C LEU A 205 -1.70 0.44 3.28
N PRO A 206 -1.36 1.36 2.37
CA PRO A 206 -0.52 1.06 1.22
C PRO A 206 0.96 1.03 1.56
N THR A 207 1.69 0.10 0.95
CA THR A 207 3.16 0.04 0.92
C THR A 207 3.69 0.16 -0.51
N TYR A 208 2.87 0.60 -1.45
CA TYR A 208 3.14 0.54 -2.88
C TYR A 208 2.85 1.86 -3.57
N GLY A 209 3.25 1.94 -4.84
CA GLY A 209 2.82 2.98 -5.77
C GLY A 209 1.93 2.43 -6.87
N SER A 210 1.25 3.30 -7.57
CA SER A 210 0.43 2.98 -8.74
C SER A 210 0.74 3.93 -9.87
N ARG A 211 0.77 3.40 -11.10
CA ARG A 211 0.72 4.22 -12.29
C ARG A 211 -0.73 4.40 -12.72
N VAL A 212 -1.14 5.63 -12.88
CA VAL A 212 -2.47 5.98 -13.35
C VAL A 212 -2.33 6.59 -14.74
N SER A 213 -3.05 6.03 -15.70
CA SER A 213 -3.08 6.51 -17.08
C SER A 213 -4.43 7.13 -17.40
N TRP A 214 -4.40 8.21 -18.18
CA TRP A 214 -5.57 9.01 -18.53
C TRP A 214 -5.75 9.04 -20.05
N ASN A 215 -7.00 9.05 -20.49
CA ASN A 215 -7.34 9.41 -21.86
C ASN A 215 -7.11 10.91 -22.11
N ASP A 216 -7.09 11.31 -23.37
CA ASP A 216 -6.90 12.72 -23.77
C ASP A 216 -8.04 13.63 -23.26
N ASP A 217 -9.21 13.07 -22.97
CA ASP A 217 -10.35 13.77 -22.37
C ASP A 217 -10.28 13.87 -20.84
N GLY A 218 -9.18 13.39 -20.21
CA GLY A 218 -8.99 13.40 -18.77
C GLY A 218 -9.73 12.27 -18.02
N THR A 219 -10.38 11.35 -18.71
CA THR A 219 -10.99 10.18 -18.06
C THR A 219 -9.94 9.14 -17.70
N LEU A 220 -10.19 8.40 -16.61
CA LEU A 220 -9.31 7.33 -16.15
C LEU A 220 -9.25 6.20 -17.17
N LEU A 221 -8.07 5.94 -17.73
CA LEU A 221 -7.82 4.84 -18.66
C LEU A 221 -7.45 3.54 -17.93
N ALA A 222 -6.45 3.60 -17.04
CA ALA A 222 -5.96 2.44 -16.32
C ALA A 222 -5.29 2.82 -15.00
N VAL A 223 -5.35 1.91 -14.02
CA VAL A 223 -4.56 1.94 -12.79
C VAL A 223 -3.70 0.68 -12.76
N GLU A 224 -2.38 0.86 -12.80
CA GLU A 224 -1.42 -0.23 -12.85
C GLU A 224 -0.61 -0.25 -11.56
N SER A 225 -0.75 -1.29 -10.77
CA SER A 225 0.01 -1.46 -9.54
C SER A 225 1.08 -2.56 -9.61
N GLU A 226 0.94 -3.54 -10.51
CA GLU A 226 1.83 -4.71 -10.56
C GLU A 226 2.58 -4.85 -11.88
N THR A 227 1.94 -4.59 -13.01
CA THR A 227 2.51 -4.80 -14.34
C THR A 227 2.31 -3.56 -15.18
N ALA A 228 3.35 -3.10 -15.86
CA ALA A 228 3.23 -2.00 -16.80
C ALA A 228 2.47 -2.46 -18.05
N ALA A 229 1.24 -1.97 -18.24
CA ALA A 229 0.57 -2.01 -19.53
C ALA A 229 0.88 -0.69 -20.24
N LEU A 230 1.68 -0.74 -21.29
CA LEU A 230 1.99 0.44 -22.11
C LEU A 230 0.76 0.77 -22.96
N ALA A 231 -0.09 1.68 -22.50
CA ALA A 231 -1.06 2.34 -23.36
C ALA A 231 -0.35 3.44 -24.15
N ALA A 232 -0.22 3.27 -25.45
CA ALA A 232 0.36 4.26 -26.34
C ALA A 232 -0.56 5.51 -26.35
N GLY A 233 0.02 6.70 -26.14
CA GLY A 233 -0.64 7.99 -26.32
C GLY A 233 -1.38 8.56 -25.10
N ALA A 234 -1.40 7.88 -23.95
CA ALA A 234 -2.03 8.38 -22.74
C ALA A 234 -1.03 9.15 -21.86
N SER A 235 -1.49 10.23 -21.22
CA SER A 235 -0.76 10.84 -20.11
C SER A 235 -0.79 9.89 -18.93
N ALA A 236 0.31 9.79 -18.17
CA ALA A 236 0.40 8.90 -17.03
C ALA A 236 1.01 9.62 -15.83
N SER A 237 0.50 9.31 -14.63
CA SER A 237 1.01 9.79 -13.35
C SER A 237 1.43 8.61 -12.50
N GLU A 238 2.59 8.72 -11.86
CA GLU A 238 3.03 7.75 -10.85
C GLU A 238 2.62 8.28 -9.47
N LEU A 239 1.85 7.50 -8.74
CA LEU A 239 1.40 7.80 -7.38
C LEU A 239 2.15 6.92 -6.40
N TYR A 240 2.63 7.50 -5.30
CA TYR A 240 3.33 6.77 -4.23
C TYR A 240 2.71 7.13 -2.89
N ALA A 241 2.63 6.15 -1.99
CA ALA A 241 2.32 6.42 -0.61
C ALA A 241 3.58 6.97 0.09
N SER A 242 3.47 8.11 0.77
CA SER A 242 4.56 8.69 1.55
C SER A 242 4.78 7.89 2.83
N PRO A 243 5.97 7.29 3.06
CA PRO A 243 6.24 6.58 4.30
C PRO A 243 6.07 7.46 5.54
N ASP A 244 6.46 8.74 5.46
CA ASP A 244 6.33 9.69 6.58
C ASP A 244 4.87 9.97 6.92
N ALA A 245 4.04 10.22 5.89
CA ALA A 245 2.62 10.48 6.08
C ALA A 245 1.89 9.27 6.66
N VAL A 246 2.22 8.07 6.17
CA VAL A 246 1.62 6.83 6.69
C VAL A 246 2.10 6.54 8.11
N MET A 247 3.40 6.74 8.41
CA MET A 247 3.93 6.58 9.76
C MET A 247 3.26 7.52 10.76
N ALA A 248 3.14 8.80 10.42
CA ALA A 248 2.48 9.79 11.27
C ALA A 248 0.99 9.44 11.50
N PHE A 249 0.32 8.94 10.47
CA PHE A 249 -1.06 8.48 10.57
C PHE A 249 -1.20 7.28 11.53
N VAL A 250 -0.32 6.28 11.43
CA VAL A 250 -0.30 5.11 12.33
C VAL A 250 -0.07 5.55 13.78
N GLN A 251 0.90 6.43 14.02
CA GLN A 251 1.18 6.99 15.35
C GLN A 251 -0.03 7.75 15.91
N GLY A 252 -0.75 8.52 15.07
CA GLY A 252 -1.98 9.19 15.44
C GLY A 252 -3.08 8.23 15.86
N LEU A 253 -3.24 7.11 15.14
CA LEU A 253 -4.20 6.05 15.49
C LEU A 253 -3.82 5.32 16.78
N GLU A 254 -2.55 5.13 17.07
CA GLU A 254 -2.11 4.53 18.33
C GLU A 254 -2.38 5.46 19.52
N ALA A 255 -2.16 6.75 19.34
CA ALA A 255 -2.44 7.77 20.37
C ALA A 255 -3.95 7.98 20.62
N HIS A 256 -4.77 7.88 19.57
CA HIS A 256 -6.21 8.15 19.62
C HIS A 256 -6.97 7.04 18.90
N ARG A 257 -6.91 5.83 19.46
CA ARG A 257 -7.45 4.62 18.82
C ARG A 257 -8.98 4.64 18.81
N PRO A 258 -9.60 4.57 17.59
CA PRO A 258 -11.04 4.35 17.48
C PRO A 258 -11.47 3.03 18.13
N GLU A 259 -12.67 3.01 18.72
CA GLU A 259 -13.22 1.79 19.30
C GLU A 259 -13.33 0.68 18.24
N GLY A 260 -12.97 -0.54 18.62
CA GLY A 260 -12.99 -1.70 17.73
C GLY A 260 -11.79 -1.80 16.77
N LEU A 261 -10.93 -0.79 16.64
CA LEU A 261 -9.73 -0.88 15.79
C LEU A 261 -8.72 -1.85 16.39
N ALA A 262 -8.55 -3.01 15.75
CA ALA A 262 -7.70 -4.12 16.21
C ALA A 262 -6.28 -4.11 15.62
N GLY A 263 -6.08 -3.46 14.47
CA GLY A 263 -4.77 -3.46 13.84
C GLY A 263 -4.76 -2.90 12.42
N ILE A 264 -3.62 -3.09 11.77
CA ILE A 264 -3.33 -2.62 10.42
C ILE A 264 -3.04 -3.82 9.53
N VAL A 265 -3.51 -3.79 8.31
CA VAL A 265 -3.14 -4.74 7.26
C VAL A 265 -2.43 -3.99 6.14
N TRP A 266 -1.21 -4.38 5.85
CA TRP A 266 -0.40 -3.71 4.84
C TRP A 266 -0.69 -4.26 3.45
N PHE A 267 -1.10 -3.41 2.54
CA PHE A 267 -1.36 -3.77 1.15
C PHE A 267 -0.29 -3.13 0.27
N ARG A 268 0.63 -3.93 -0.25
CA ARG A 268 0.88 -5.37 -0.11
C ARG A 268 2.29 -5.61 0.44
N LEU A 269 2.63 -6.88 0.81
CA LEU A 269 4.00 -7.24 1.19
C LEU A 269 5.00 -6.74 0.14
N PRO A 270 5.91 -5.83 0.51
CA PRO A 270 6.92 -5.32 -0.42
C PRO A 270 7.90 -6.43 -0.83
N THR A 271 8.27 -6.43 -2.11
CA THR A 271 9.30 -7.33 -2.64
C THR A 271 10.28 -6.56 -3.51
N PRO A 272 11.54 -7.00 -3.63
CA PRO A 272 12.50 -6.39 -4.55
C PRO A 272 12.07 -6.40 -6.02
N ASP A 273 11.17 -7.31 -6.41
CA ASP A 273 10.64 -7.42 -7.77
C ASP A 273 9.61 -6.31 -8.07
N ASP A 274 9.03 -5.69 -7.05
CA ASP A 274 8.06 -4.60 -7.19
C ASP A 274 8.75 -3.24 -7.11
N THR A 275 9.04 -2.66 -8.25
CA THR A 275 9.75 -1.37 -8.35
C THR A 275 8.93 -0.17 -7.86
N ARG A 276 7.65 -0.35 -7.54
CA ARG A 276 6.77 0.69 -6.98
C ARG A 276 6.46 0.48 -5.50
N ALA A 277 6.83 -0.67 -4.93
CA ALA A 277 6.70 -0.89 -3.49
C ALA A 277 7.79 -0.16 -2.71
N TRP A 278 7.52 0.09 -1.44
CA TRP A 278 8.57 0.47 -0.49
C TRP A 278 9.63 -0.64 -0.37
N SER A 279 10.82 -0.28 0.05
CA SER A 279 11.76 -1.29 0.51
C SER A 279 11.27 -1.94 1.82
N LEU A 280 11.69 -3.17 2.08
CA LEU A 280 11.37 -3.83 3.36
C LEU A 280 11.86 -3.04 4.57
N ALA A 281 13.01 -2.37 4.45
CA ALA A 281 13.55 -1.54 5.51
C ALA A 281 12.66 -0.33 5.80
N THR A 282 12.13 0.31 4.76
CA THR A 282 11.16 1.41 4.89
C THR A 282 9.87 0.94 5.54
N TRP A 283 9.31 -0.18 5.09
CA TRP A 283 8.11 -0.73 5.70
C TRP A 283 8.32 -1.07 7.18
N ARG A 284 9.43 -1.75 7.51
CA ARG A 284 9.81 -2.00 8.91
C ARG A 284 9.91 -0.70 9.71
N GLY A 285 10.57 0.33 9.14
CA GLY A 285 10.72 1.64 9.78
C GLY A 285 9.38 2.29 10.09
N VAL A 286 8.42 2.24 9.17
CA VAL A 286 7.05 2.75 9.37
C VAL A 286 6.34 1.96 10.49
N VAL A 287 6.43 0.64 10.49
CA VAL A 287 5.82 -0.22 11.53
C VAL A 287 6.42 0.04 12.91
N THR A 288 7.72 0.28 12.99
CA THR A 288 8.42 0.54 14.27
C THR A 288 8.44 2.02 14.67
N GLY A 289 7.86 2.90 13.85
CA GLY A 289 7.83 4.34 14.10
C GLY A 289 9.18 5.06 13.93
N HIS A 290 10.14 4.43 13.23
CA HIS A 290 11.46 4.99 13.01
C HIS A 290 11.96 4.80 11.59
N LEU A 291 12.10 5.90 10.83
CA LEU A 291 12.68 5.90 9.49
C LEU A 291 14.12 6.43 9.56
N ASP A 292 15.08 5.63 9.07
CA ASP A 292 16.45 6.11 8.91
C ASP A 292 16.50 7.22 7.84
N ARG A 293 17.13 8.34 8.17
CA ARG A 293 17.18 9.52 7.29
C ARG A 293 18.61 10.00 7.15
N ALA A 294 19.02 10.20 5.91
CA ALA A 294 20.27 10.86 5.59
C ALA A 294 20.05 11.81 4.42
N PRO A 295 20.77 12.93 4.36
CA PRO A 295 20.70 13.84 3.22
C PRO A 295 21.04 13.11 1.92
N LEU A 296 20.20 13.29 0.89
CA LEU A 296 20.51 12.81 -0.45
C LEU A 296 21.82 13.45 -0.94
N ARG A 297 22.58 12.70 -1.70
CA ARG A 297 23.82 13.18 -2.34
C ARG A 297 23.58 13.28 -3.84
N THR A 298 24.19 14.28 -4.47
CA THR A 298 24.14 14.44 -5.92
C THR A 298 25.54 14.63 -6.46
N ARG A 299 25.83 14.01 -7.59
CA ARG A 299 27.13 14.11 -8.24
C ARG A 299 27.06 13.93 -9.74
N LEU A 300 28.07 14.47 -10.42
CA LEU A 300 28.36 14.15 -11.82
C LEU A 300 29.27 12.92 -11.90
N ARG A 301 28.95 12.01 -12.81
CA ARG A 301 29.78 10.86 -13.16
C ARG A 301 30.14 10.97 -14.65
N ASP A 302 31.41 10.95 -14.99
CA ASP A 302 31.85 10.94 -16.38
C ASP A 302 31.21 9.76 -17.13
N ALA A 303 30.54 10.09 -18.24
CA ALA A 303 29.92 9.14 -19.16
C ALA A 303 30.66 9.05 -20.49
N GLY A 304 31.82 9.71 -20.60
CA GLY A 304 32.64 9.78 -21.83
C GLY A 304 32.17 10.88 -22.80
N GLN A 305 32.99 11.17 -23.82
CA GLN A 305 32.70 12.14 -24.86
C GLN A 305 32.31 13.54 -24.35
N GLY A 306 32.83 13.95 -23.19
CA GLY A 306 32.52 15.23 -22.55
C GLY A 306 31.11 15.34 -21.95
N ALA A 307 30.41 14.24 -21.82
CA ALA A 307 29.14 14.16 -21.11
C ALA A 307 29.32 13.54 -19.72
N SER A 308 28.45 13.95 -18.79
CA SER A 308 28.40 13.37 -17.43
C SER A 308 26.96 13.03 -17.09
N ASP A 309 26.76 11.86 -16.46
CA ASP A 309 25.49 11.54 -15.81
C ASP A 309 25.29 12.38 -14.56
N VAL A 310 24.08 12.86 -14.36
CA VAL A 310 23.63 13.51 -13.13
C VAL A 310 23.03 12.46 -12.23
N LEU A 311 23.72 12.11 -11.14
CA LEU A 311 23.31 11.06 -10.22
C LEU A 311 22.73 11.64 -8.93
N VAL A 312 21.66 11.04 -8.43
CA VAL A 312 21.13 11.22 -7.08
C VAL A 312 21.30 9.92 -6.31
N GLU A 313 21.85 10.02 -5.11
CA GLU A 313 22.17 8.89 -4.24
C GLU A 313 21.40 9.02 -2.93
N ASN A 314 20.77 7.96 -2.48
CA ASN A 314 20.16 7.82 -1.17
C ASN A 314 21.10 7.00 -0.27
N PRO A 315 21.85 7.60 0.67
CA PRO A 315 22.72 6.85 1.56
C PRO A 315 21.98 6.21 2.75
N ALA A 316 20.70 6.56 2.97
CA ALA A 316 19.91 6.05 4.08
C ALA A 316 19.48 4.60 3.88
N ALA A 317 19.20 3.91 4.98
CA ALA A 317 18.66 2.55 4.97
C ALA A 317 17.14 2.50 4.66
N THR A 318 16.47 3.65 4.53
CA THR A 318 15.06 3.73 4.10
C THR A 318 14.91 4.56 2.82
N ASP A 319 13.78 4.38 2.14
CA ASP A 319 13.47 5.10 0.91
C ASP A 319 13.35 6.60 1.17
N ALA A 320 13.75 7.40 0.21
CA ALA A 320 13.69 8.84 0.28
C ALA A 320 12.88 9.42 -0.87
N ALA A 321 12.15 10.49 -0.61
CA ALA A 321 11.51 11.25 -1.66
C ALA A 321 12.57 11.82 -2.62
N ALA A 322 12.29 11.77 -3.92
CA ALA A 322 13.18 12.36 -4.91
C ALA A 322 13.26 13.89 -4.74
N PRO A 323 14.44 14.52 -4.97
CA PRO A 323 14.55 15.96 -4.87
C PRO A 323 13.71 16.63 -5.98
N SER A 324 12.99 17.68 -5.63
CA SER A 324 12.19 18.42 -6.63
C SER A 324 13.05 19.12 -7.68
N ARG A 325 14.29 19.50 -7.34
CA ARG A 325 15.21 20.24 -8.20
C ARG A 325 16.66 19.79 -7.98
N VAL A 326 17.40 19.69 -9.07
CA VAL A 326 18.85 19.44 -9.06
C VAL A 326 19.52 20.56 -9.87
N ALA A 327 20.17 21.49 -9.20
CA ALA A 327 20.92 22.56 -9.88
C ALA A 327 22.29 22.02 -10.34
N LEU A 328 22.62 22.25 -11.59
CA LEU A 328 23.94 21.91 -12.15
C LEU A 328 24.98 22.99 -11.81
N PRO A 329 26.27 22.65 -11.82
CA PRO A 329 27.30 23.65 -11.62
C PRO A 329 27.23 24.78 -12.66
N PRO A 330 27.66 25.99 -12.28
CA PRO A 330 27.81 27.07 -13.24
C PRO A 330 28.74 26.67 -14.40
N GLY A 331 28.41 27.13 -15.60
CA GLY A 331 29.22 26.86 -16.80
C GLY A 331 28.81 25.59 -17.56
N CYS A 332 27.95 24.74 -17.04
CA CYS A 332 27.37 23.66 -17.84
C CYS A 332 26.54 24.27 -18.98
N MET A 333 26.75 23.79 -20.23
CA MET A 333 26.20 24.38 -21.44
C MET A 333 24.97 23.66 -21.97
N LEU A 334 24.92 22.34 -21.76
CA LEU A 334 23.82 21.47 -22.21
C LEU A 334 23.47 20.50 -21.11
N ALA A 335 22.17 20.25 -20.94
CA ALA A 335 21.66 19.23 -20.04
C ALA A 335 20.28 18.78 -20.50
N ASP A 336 19.90 17.57 -20.11
CA ASP A 336 18.52 17.12 -20.19
C ASP A 336 18.22 16.14 -19.06
N GLY A 337 16.93 16.03 -18.72
CA GLY A 337 16.44 15.15 -17.65
C GLY A 337 16.04 13.79 -18.19
N ILE A 338 16.13 12.77 -17.33
CA ILE A 338 15.61 11.42 -17.54
C ILE A 338 14.89 10.95 -16.27
N ASP A 339 14.20 9.83 -16.34
CA ASP A 339 13.53 9.16 -15.21
C ASP A 339 12.61 10.11 -14.40
N GLY A 340 11.76 10.85 -15.11
CA GLY A 340 10.80 11.78 -14.51
C GLY A 340 11.30 13.20 -14.28
N TYR A 341 12.56 13.50 -14.63
CA TYR A 341 13.12 14.84 -14.63
C TYR A 341 13.13 15.46 -16.03
N ARG A 342 13.13 16.78 -16.09
CA ARG A 342 13.25 17.57 -17.29
C ARG A 342 14.10 18.81 -17.02
N LEU A 343 14.74 19.35 -18.04
CA LEU A 343 15.42 20.64 -17.93
C LEU A 343 14.42 21.77 -17.75
N ALA A 344 14.61 22.59 -16.72
CA ALA A 344 13.78 23.78 -16.52
C ALA A 344 14.16 24.87 -17.54
N PRO A 345 13.21 25.44 -18.32
CA PRO A 345 13.50 26.47 -19.27
C PRO A 345 14.07 27.75 -18.63
N GLY A 346 15.08 28.34 -19.25
CA GLY A 346 15.59 29.68 -18.88
C GLY A 346 16.25 29.76 -17.51
N THR A 347 16.59 28.64 -16.86
CA THR A 347 17.29 28.64 -15.56
C THR A 347 18.81 28.80 -15.75
N GLN A 348 19.42 29.62 -14.89
CA GLN A 348 20.87 29.71 -14.72
C GLN A 348 21.19 29.70 -13.23
N PRO A 349 21.96 28.75 -12.75
CA PRO A 349 22.52 27.58 -13.46
C PRO A 349 21.42 26.66 -14.03
N LEU A 350 21.77 25.86 -15.04
CA LEU A 350 20.86 24.84 -15.59
C LEU A 350 20.33 23.97 -14.45
N THR A 351 19.03 23.73 -14.44
CA THR A 351 18.38 23.02 -13.34
C THR A 351 17.46 21.94 -13.88
N LEU A 352 17.64 20.73 -13.41
CA LEU A 352 16.69 19.63 -13.64
C LEU A 352 15.56 19.72 -12.60
N VAL A 353 14.32 19.63 -13.08
CA VAL A 353 13.12 19.64 -12.21
C VAL A 353 12.36 18.32 -12.35
N ALA A 354 11.96 17.79 -11.22
CA ALA A 354 11.12 16.60 -11.17
C ALA A 354 9.70 16.94 -11.63
N GLY A 355 9.20 16.20 -12.62
CA GLY A 355 7.79 16.20 -12.98
C GLY A 355 7.03 15.14 -12.19
N GLN A 356 7.52 13.90 -12.25
CA GLN A 356 6.90 12.73 -11.61
C GLN A 356 8.01 11.75 -11.17
N ALA A 357 8.98 12.25 -10.41
CA ALA A 357 10.10 11.43 -9.99
C ALA A 357 9.67 10.40 -8.92
N ARG A 358 10.02 9.13 -9.16
CA ARG A 358 9.81 8.06 -8.20
C ARG A 358 10.72 8.25 -6.98
N PRO A 359 10.29 7.81 -5.77
CA PRO A 359 11.18 7.75 -4.61
C PRO A 359 12.47 6.98 -4.91
N LEU A 360 13.56 7.31 -4.23
CA LEU A 360 14.80 6.56 -4.27
C LEU A 360 14.76 5.47 -3.20
N ALA A 361 14.91 4.23 -3.62
CA ALA A 361 15.01 3.12 -2.69
C ALA A 361 16.22 3.29 -1.74
N ALA A 362 16.18 2.60 -0.60
CA ALA A 362 17.29 2.52 0.34
C ALA A 362 18.60 2.17 -0.37
N HIS A 363 19.66 2.90 -0.09
CA HIS A 363 21.01 2.74 -0.67
C HIS A 363 21.08 2.81 -2.21
N ALA A 364 20.04 3.34 -2.87
CA ALA A 364 19.99 3.42 -4.32
C ALA A 364 20.74 4.64 -4.87
N THR A 365 21.29 4.45 -6.06
CA THR A 365 21.82 5.53 -6.92
C THR A 365 21.01 5.54 -8.21
N ARG A 366 20.58 6.71 -8.67
CA ARG A 366 19.78 6.89 -9.87
C ARG A 366 20.31 8.01 -10.74
N ALA A 367 20.42 7.77 -12.05
CA ALA A 367 20.65 8.84 -13.01
C ALA A 367 19.32 9.59 -13.25
N VAL A 368 19.34 10.91 -13.06
CA VAL A 368 18.19 11.79 -13.21
C VAL A 368 18.34 12.73 -14.42
N GLY A 369 19.47 12.69 -15.09
CA GLY A 369 19.77 13.45 -16.27
C GLY A 369 21.20 13.27 -16.71
N TRP A 370 21.56 14.06 -17.71
CA TRP A 370 22.95 14.18 -18.18
C TRP A 370 23.29 15.66 -18.40
N ALA A 371 24.59 15.98 -18.38
CA ALA A 371 25.06 17.35 -18.61
C ALA A 371 26.38 17.34 -19.36
N ARG A 372 26.65 18.44 -20.11
CA ARG A 372 27.97 18.77 -20.65
C ARG A 372 28.48 20.02 -19.93
N CYS A 373 29.55 19.84 -19.20
CA CYS A 373 30.15 20.88 -18.38
C CYS A 373 31.63 21.05 -18.75
N PRO A 374 32.26 22.21 -18.47
CA PRO A 374 33.68 22.43 -18.71
C PRO A 374 34.55 21.44 -17.92
N PRO A 375 35.75 21.13 -18.42
CA PRO A 375 36.74 20.36 -17.64
C PRO A 375 37.01 21.01 -16.29
N GLY A 376 37.15 20.21 -15.23
CA GLY A 376 37.39 20.69 -13.87
C GLY A 376 36.14 21.15 -13.12
N THR A 377 34.93 21.00 -13.71
CA THR A 377 33.68 21.27 -13.01
C THR A 377 33.55 20.42 -11.74
N PRO A 378 33.12 21.01 -10.60
CA PRO A 378 32.89 20.24 -9.37
C PRO A 378 31.91 19.08 -9.60
N THR A 379 32.27 17.91 -9.13
CA THR A 379 31.44 16.71 -9.31
C THR A 379 30.28 16.63 -8.30
N THR A 380 30.41 17.28 -7.13
CA THR A 380 29.34 17.34 -6.12
C THR A 380 28.38 18.49 -6.45
N LEU A 381 27.09 18.20 -6.42
CA LEU A 381 26.03 19.14 -6.76
C LEU A 381 25.25 19.57 -5.52
N THR A 382 24.63 20.72 -5.59
CA THR A 382 23.75 21.24 -4.53
C THR A 382 22.30 20.88 -4.84
N LEU A 383 21.61 20.24 -3.89
CA LEU A 383 20.17 20.04 -3.94
C LEU A 383 19.45 21.33 -3.57
N GLN A 384 18.43 21.66 -4.33
CA GLN A 384 17.54 22.80 -4.06
C GLN A 384 16.10 22.32 -3.97
N GLY A 385 15.35 22.83 -2.99
CA GLY A 385 13.91 22.58 -2.83
C GLY A 385 13.57 21.43 -1.90
N THR A 386 12.30 21.39 -1.53
CA THR A 386 11.71 20.32 -0.74
C THR A 386 11.58 19.06 -1.61
N PRO A 387 11.75 17.87 -1.06
CA PRO A 387 11.45 16.62 -1.77
C PRO A 387 10.03 16.64 -2.35
N VAL A 388 9.83 15.98 -3.50
CA VAL A 388 8.50 15.75 -4.06
C VAL A 388 7.84 14.69 -3.17
N SER A 389 6.74 15.07 -2.51
CA SER A 389 5.93 14.20 -1.66
C SER A 389 4.99 13.32 -2.49
#